data_9f2b7326df31427073e5bd6df1725ade
#
_entry.id   9f2b7326df31427073e5bd6df1725ade
#
_cell.length_a   1.000
_cell.length_b   1.000
_cell.length_c   1.000
_cell.angle_alpha   90.00
_cell.angle_beta   90.00
_cell.angle_gamma   90.00
#
_symmetry.space_group_name_H-M   'P 1'
#
loop_
_entity.id
_entity.type
_entity.pdbx_description
1 polymer ?
#
loop_
_entity_poly.entity_id
_entity_poly.type
_entity_poly.pdbx_seq_one_letter_code
_entity_poly.pdbx_strand_id
1 'polypeptide(L)'
;LRGVATRAGPTLATIDTPWDMPSRPVTKPRRALIIGAGLAGCTLAAALAQRNISVTVLDQGDLAGEASGNEQGVLYTRLSKRHSALTDFALQSFRFSANLYRNMFTSGALEPGLDGDLCGSFHQITDAQEVALLKNQLVGLNDLAEALTAQEASHYLGETPVEGGYWYPDSGWLRPPAVCSAMLESPLIKFQQNCGKVVLKPLEEQWQAINSDNQALATADIAIICSGASSASFTETGWLPLQSIRGQTSYLPASEATQSLKAAFCHRGYISPARESRHCIGASFKLRDNSMEVRPEEHRENLEKLAAALPQWSSELEKLDPEKMEGRVGFRCASPDYLPMVGAVPKRQAFLDSYSGLRKNARQVIPQRGVFVPGLYLTTAHGSRGLTSTPMAAEVLASLICKEPGPLSRE
;
A
#
# COMPACT_ATOMS: atom_id res chain seq x y z
N LEU A 1 17.91 13.47 18.96
CA LEU A 1 18.61 13.73 17.69
C LEU A 1 19.52 14.94 17.87
N ARG A 2 20.81 14.72 18.03
CA ARG A 2 21.80 15.80 17.94
C ARG A 2 22.08 16.01 16.45
N GLY A 3 21.55 17.07 15.86
CA GLY A 3 21.96 17.53 14.55
C GLY A 3 23.42 17.93 14.62
N VAL A 4 24.30 17.19 13.98
CA VAL A 4 25.66 17.62 13.73
C VAL A 4 25.58 18.65 12.63
N ALA A 5 25.84 19.91 12.93
CA ALA A 5 26.02 20.94 11.93
C ALA A 5 27.25 20.58 11.10
N THR A 6 27.06 19.95 9.95
CA THR A 6 28.17 19.65 9.04
C THR A 6 28.58 20.96 8.35
N ARG A 7 29.87 21.26 8.40
CA ARG A 7 30.54 22.28 7.57
C ARG A 7 30.18 22.01 6.11
N ALA A 8 29.70 23.02 5.40
CA ALA A 8 29.33 23.03 3.99
C ALA A 8 28.71 21.70 3.51
N GLY A 9 27.42 21.71 3.17
CA GLY A 9 26.77 20.50 2.67
C GLY A 9 27.54 19.85 1.52
N PRO A 10 27.39 18.54 1.29
CA PRO A 10 28.10 17.83 0.25
C PRO A 10 27.87 18.53 -1.10
N THR A 11 28.93 18.75 -1.85
CA THR A 11 28.84 19.25 -3.23
C THR A 11 28.15 18.18 -4.07
N LEU A 12 27.42 18.57 -5.13
CA LEU A 12 26.77 17.62 -6.04
C LEU A 12 27.74 16.54 -6.58
N ALA A 13 29.04 16.87 -6.67
CA ALA A 13 30.08 15.94 -7.08
C ALA A 13 30.37 14.80 -6.07
N THR A 14 29.93 14.95 -4.82
CA THR A 14 30.11 13.94 -3.76
C THR A 14 28.82 13.13 -3.49
N ILE A 15 27.78 13.32 -4.29
CA ILE A 15 26.50 12.62 -4.16
C ILE A 15 26.47 11.52 -5.21
N ASP A 16 26.38 10.28 -4.75
CA ASP A 16 26.36 9.09 -5.64
C ASP A 16 25.11 9.03 -6.51
N THR A 17 23.99 9.54 -6.03
CA THR A 17 22.68 9.51 -6.71
C THR A 17 22.02 10.88 -6.77
N PRO A 18 22.59 11.87 -7.56
CA PRO A 18 22.02 13.22 -7.62
C PRO A 18 20.64 13.28 -8.30
N TRP A 19 20.25 12.25 -9.04
CA TRP A 19 18.95 12.12 -9.68
C TRP A 19 17.80 11.92 -8.70
N ASP A 20 18.03 11.39 -7.51
CA ASP A 20 17.02 11.18 -6.47
C ASP A 20 16.78 12.41 -5.59
N MET A 21 17.49 13.52 -5.87
CA MET A 21 17.28 14.80 -5.20
C MET A 21 16.27 15.64 -5.97
N PRO A 22 14.96 15.52 -5.70
CA PRO A 22 13.98 16.34 -6.37
C PRO A 22 14.18 17.81 -6.01
N SER A 23 13.91 18.68 -6.97
CA SER A 23 13.78 20.10 -6.68
C SER A 23 12.54 20.27 -5.77
N ARG A 24 12.79 20.71 -4.55
CA ARG A 24 11.72 21.07 -3.63
C ARG A 24 11.01 22.33 -4.14
N PRO A 25 9.70 22.48 -3.93
CA PRO A 25 9.01 23.70 -4.29
C PRO A 25 9.67 24.89 -3.60
N VAL A 26 9.74 26.04 -4.26
CA VAL A 26 10.37 27.25 -3.70
C VAL A 26 9.63 27.70 -2.44
N THR A 27 8.30 27.58 -2.45
CA THR A 27 7.41 27.87 -1.33
C THR A 27 6.61 26.64 -0.96
N LYS A 28 6.18 26.56 0.31
CA LYS A 28 5.23 25.52 0.73
C LYS A 28 3.90 25.75 0.02
N PRO A 29 3.34 24.75 -0.67
CA PRO A 29 2.04 24.89 -1.32
C PRO A 29 0.94 25.09 -0.28
N ARG A 30 -0.11 25.82 -0.65
CA ARG A 30 -1.31 26.03 0.18
C ARG A 30 -2.44 25.09 -0.20
N ARG A 31 -2.47 24.70 -1.47
CA ARG A 31 -3.52 23.85 -2.05
C ARG A 31 -2.89 22.69 -2.80
N ALA A 32 -3.43 21.50 -2.58
CA ALA A 32 -3.03 20.28 -3.25
C ALA A 32 -4.24 19.63 -3.94
N LEU A 33 -4.02 19.06 -5.10
CA LEU A 33 -4.98 18.28 -5.86
C LEU A 33 -4.50 16.84 -5.90
N ILE A 34 -5.31 15.90 -5.42
CA ILE A 34 -5.02 14.47 -5.43
C ILE A 34 -5.98 13.77 -6.38
N ILE A 35 -5.45 12.94 -7.28
CA ILE A 35 -6.24 12.12 -8.20
C ILE A 35 -6.18 10.67 -7.77
N GLY A 36 -7.32 10.15 -7.32
CA GLY A 36 -7.50 8.80 -6.77
C GLY A 36 -7.78 8.81 -5.28
N ALA A 37 -8.93 8.28 -4.86
CA ALA A 37 -9.39 8.16 -3.48
C ALA A 37 -9.29 6.73 -2.95
N GLY A 38 -8.24 6.00 -3.34
CA GLY A 38 -7.82 4.78 -2.67
C GLY A 38 -6.92 5.07 -1.46
N LEU A 39 -6.39 4.02 -0.81
CA LEU A 39 -5.51 4.15 0.35
C LEU A 39 -4.38 5.18 0.13
N ALA A 40 -3.72 5.16 -1.04
CA ALA A 40 -2.61 6.07 -1.32
C ALA A 40 -3.03 7.54 -1.32
N GLY A 41 -4.16 7.87 -1.95
CA GLY A 41 -4.65 9.24 -2.01
C GLY A 41 -5.22 9.72 -0.68
N CYS A 42 -5.98 8.88 0.01
CA CYS A 42 -6.60 9.24 1.29
C CYS A 42 -5.58 9.42 2.42
N THR A 43 -4.58 8.53 2.54
CA THR A 43 -3.49 8.68 3.52
C THR A 43 -2.66 9.94 3.26
N LEU A 44 -2.39 10.24 1.98
CA LEU A 44 -1.67 11.45 1.61
C LEU A 44 -2.50 12.72 1.87
N ALA A 45 -3.81 12.68 1.60
CA ALA A 45 -4.69 13.81 1.89
C ALA A 45 -4.67 14.15 3.39
N ALA A 46 -4.77 13.14 4.25
CA ALA A 46 -4.65 13.31 5.70
C ALA A 46 -3.29 13.90 6.10
N ALA A 47 -2.18 13.35 5.58
CA ALA A 47 -0.83 13.82 5.89
C ALA A 47 -0.59 15.29 5.47
N LEU A 48 -1.15 15.72 4.33
CA LEU A 48 -1.06 17.09 3.87
C LEU A 48 -1.97 18.05 4.68
N ALA A 49 -3.18 17.59 5.03
CA ALA A 49 -4.12 18.37 5.85
C ALA A 49 -3.55 18.62 7.26
N GLN A 50 -2.89 17.63 7.88
CA GLN A 50 -2.17 17.80 9.15
C GLN A 50 -1.07 18.86 9.08
N ARG A 51 -0.59 19.18 7.87
CA ARG A 51 0.41 20.23 7.59
C ARG A 51 -0.22 21.56 7.15
N ASN A 52 -1.53 21.73 7.38
CA ASN A 52 -2.31 22.91 7.00
C ASN A 52 -2.32 23.20 5.49
N ILE A 53 -2.36 22.17 4.67
CA ILE A 53 -2.57 22.27 3.23
C ILE A 53 -4.03 21.93 2.93
N SER A 54 -4.73 22.79 2.21
CA SER A 54 -6.07 22.48 1.71
C SER A 54 -5.98 21.48 0.56
N VAL A 55 -6.69 20.36 0.67
CA VAL A 55 -6.62 19.26 -0.28
C VAL A 55 -7.95 19.08 -0.99
N THR A 56 -7.91 18.94 -2.30
CA THR A 56 -9.06 18.45 -3.09
C THR A 56 -8.71 17.05 -3.61
N VAL A 57 -9.49 16.05 -3.22
CA VAL A 57 -9.37 14.67 -3.70
C VAL A 57 -10.45 14.42 -4.74
N LEU A 58 -10.06 13.98 -5.92
CA LEU A 58 -10.95 13.60 -7.02
C LEU A 58 -10.81 12.12 -7.33
N ASP A 59 -11.92 11.40 -7.45
CA ASP A 59 -11.92 10.03 -7.95
C ASP A 59 -12.87 9.88 -9.14
N GLN A 60 -12.49 9.01 -10.07
CA GLN A 60 -13.31 8.69 -11.24
C GLN A 60 -14.58 7.92 -10.87
N GLY A 61 -14.52 7.11 -9.83
CA GLY A 61 -15.59 6.28 -9.29
C GLY A 61 -15.86 6.59 -7.82
N ASP A 62 -16.25 5.56 -7.10
CA ASP A 62 -16.56 5.64 -5.67
C ASP A 62 -15.29 5.63 -4.80
N LEU A 63 -15.43 6.08 -3.56
CA LEU A 63 -14.38 6.00 -2.54
C LEU A 63 -13.87 4.56 -2.41
N ALA A 64 -12.55 4.38 -2.54
CA ALA A 64 -11.89 3.08 -2.45
C ALA A 64 -12.46 2.02 -3.42
N GLY A 65 -13.12 2.41 -4.52
CA GLY A 65 -13.85 1.51 -5.42
C GLY A 65 -12.99 0.47 -6.14
N GLU A 66 -11.68 0.72 -6.29
CA GLU A 66 -10.74 -0.12 -7.03
C GLU A 66 -9.95 -1.08 -6.10
N ALA A 67 -8.62 -1.13 -6.19
CA ALA A 67 -7.75 -2.02 -5.40
C ALA A 67 -7.94 -1.90 -3.87
N SER A 68 -8.40 -0.76 -3.40
CA SER A 68 -8.66 -0.46 -1.99
C SER A 68 -10.05 -0.86 -1.50
N GLY A 69 -10.85 -1.56 -2.29
CA GLY A 69 -12.23 -1.88 -1.95
C GLY A 69 -12.44 -3.24 -1.29
N ASN A 70 -11.41 -3.96 -0.89
CA ASN A 70 -11.59 -5.25 -0.20
C ASN A 70 -12.29 -5.05 1.15
N GLU A 71 -13.18 -6.02 1.51
CA GLU A 71 -13.87 -5.98 2.79
C GLU A 71 -12.92 -6.19 3.98
N GLN A 72 -11.90 -7.02 3.81
CA GLN A 72 -10.86 -7.24 4.80
C GLN A 72 -9.50 -7.36 4.10
N GLY A 73 -8.57 -6.50 4.45
CA GLY A 73 -7.18 -6.56 4.03
C GLY A 73 -6.29 -6.85 5.23
N VAL A 74 -5.27 -7.67 5.08
CA VAL A 74 -4.33 -7.97 6.15
C VAL A 74 -3.26 -6.89 6.22
N LEU A 75 -3.04 -6.32 7.40
CA LEU A 75 -1.88 -5.50 7.70
C LEU A 75 -0.70 -6.41 7.97
N TYR A 76 0.29 -6.43 7.09
CA TYR A 76 1.41 -7.36 7.27
C TYR A 76 2.72 -6.83 6.70
N THR A 77 3.83 -7.37 7.20
CA THR A 77 5.15 -7.27 6.59
C THR A 77 5.69 -8.65 6.27
N ARG A 78 6.76 -8.72 5.50
CA ARG A 78 7.47 -9.97 5.23
C ARG A 78 8.89 -9.84 5.73
N LEU A 79 9.28 -10.76 6.60
CA LEU A 79 10.67 -10.89 7.00
C LEU A 79 11.50 -11.44 5.83
N SER A 80 12.78 -11.12 5.81
CA SER A 80 13.70 -11.59 4.79
C SER A 80 14.98 -12.08 5.43
N LYS A 81 15.54 -13.15 4.88
CA LYS A 81 16.85 -13.69 5.26
C LYS A 81 18.00 -12.71 5.00
N ARG A 82 17.79 -11.73 4.13
CA ARG A 82 18.81 -10.74 3.75
C ARG A 82 18.28 -9.34 4.01
N HIS A 83 19.10 -8.56 4.68
CA HIS A 83 18.88 -7.14 4.83
C HIS A 83 18.97 -6.44 3.47
N SER A 84 18.06 -5.50 3.23
CA SER A 84 18.02 -4.67 2.03
C SER A 84 17.15 -3.44 2.30
N ALA A 85 17.30 -2.39 1.49
CA ALA A 85 16.45 -1.21 1.56
C ALA A 85 14.94 -1.57 1.45
N LEU A 86 14.60 -2.61 0.67
CA LEU A 86 13.23 -3.12 0.58
C LEU A 86 12.71 -3.65 1.93
N THR A 87 13.54 -4.43 2.64
CA THR A 87 13.14 -5.01 3.93
C THR A 87 13.04 -3.95 5.00
N ASP A 88 13.92 -2.96 4.99
CA ASP A 88 13.88 -1.82 5.91
C ASP A 88 12.65 -0.96 5.69
N PHE A 89 12.37 -0.61 4.44
CA PHE A 89 11.16 0.11 4.09
C PHE A 89 9.90 -0.65 4.51
N ALA A 90 9.85 -1.96 4.24
CA ALA A 90 8.69 -2.79 4.59
C ALA A 90 8.46 -2.86 6.10
N LEU A 91 9.54 -3.00 6.89
CA LEU A 91 9.46 -3.09 8.34
C LEU A 91 9.09 -1.75 8.98
N GLN A 92 9.73 -0.65 8.56
CA GLN A 92 9.42 0.68 9.06
C GLN A 92 7.99 1.09 8.70
N SER A 93 7.55 0.77 7.46
CA SER A 93 6.18 0.99 7.03
C SER A 93 5.17 0.20 7.87
N PHE A 94 5.47 -1.06 8.19
CA PHE A 94 4.60 -1.89 9.03
C PHE A 94 4.44 -1.29 10.43
N ARG A 95 5.54 -0.97 11.11
CA ARG A 95 5.50 -0.36 12.46
C ARG A 95 4.77 0.99 12.46
N PHE A 96 5.05 1.82 11.48
CA PHE A 96 4.36 3.11 11.35
C PHE A 96 2.86 2.94 11.16
N SER A 97 2.45 2.06 10.26
CA SER A 97 1.05 1.82 9.94
C SER A 97 0.29 1.15 11.08
N ALA A 98 0.92 0.17 11.77
CA ALA A 98 0.33 -0.45 12.95
C ALA A 98 0.04 0.59 14.06
N ASN A 99 0.98 1.51 14.31
CA ASN A 99 0.77 2.60 15.27
C ASN A 99 -0.32 3.57 14.83
N LEU A 100 -0.36 3.92 13.53
CA LEU A 100 -1.40 4.79 12.99
C LEU A 100 -2.78 4.18 13.20
N TYR A 101 -2.98 2.92 12.79
CA TYR A 101 -4.28 2.25 12.92
C TYR A 101 -4.68 2.03 14.39
N ARG A 102 -3.72 1.71 15.28
CA ARG A 102 -3.97 1.67 16.72
C ARG A 102 -4.49 3.00 17.24
N ASN A 103 -3.90 4.11 16.81
CA ASN A 103 -4.38 5.44 17.19
C ASN A 103 -5.78 5.73 16.63
N MET A 104 -6.08 5.28 15.39
CA MET A 104 -7.42 5.44 14.80
C MET A 104 -8.49 4.65 15.60
N PHE A 105 -8.19 3.43 16.01
CA PHE A 105 -9.09 2.68 16.93
C PHE A 105 -9.23 3.35 18.28
N THR A 106 -8.14 3.81 18.89
CA THR A 106 -8.15 4.47 20.19
C THR A 106 -8.92 5.80 20.18
N SER A 107 -8.86 6.53 19.07
CA SER A 107 -9.61 7.79 18.90
C SER A 107 -11.07 7.60 18.49
N GLY A 108 -11.49 6.38 18.17
CA GLY A 108 -12.82 6.09 17.65
C GLY A 108 -13.02 6.43 16.16
N ALA A 109 -11.95 6.75 15.42
CA ALA A 109 -12.03 6.96 13.98
C ALA A 109 -12.27 5.65 13.21
N LEU A 110 -11.94 4.52 13.81
CA LEU A 110 -12.27 3.16 13.34
C LEU A 110 -12.93 2.39 14.48
N GLU A 111 -13.94 1.57 14.15
CA GLU A 111 -14.66 0.72 15.09
C GLU A 111 -14.06 -0.69 15.12
N PRO A 112 -13.57 -1.18 16.30
CA PRO A 112 -13.03 -2.53 16.42
C PRO A 112 -14.07 -3.60 16.04
N GLY A 113 -13.63 -4.63 15.27
CA GLY A 113 -14.48 -5.71 14.79
C GLY A 113 -15.35 -5.36 13.58
N LEU A 114 -15.66 -4.08 13.35
CA LEU A 114 -16.41 -3.62 12.18
C LEU A 114 -15.47 -3.11 11.07
N ASP A 115 -14.59 -2.16 11.41
CA ASP A 115 -13.66 -1.53 10.45
C ASP A 115 -12.29 -2.20 10.43
N GLY A 116 -12.03 -3.09 11.38
CA GLY A 116 -10.81 -3.86 11.51
C GLY A 116 -10.58 -4.35 12.92
N ASP A 117 -9.49 -5.10 13.07
CA ASP A 117 -9.01 -5.54 14.37
C ASP A 117 -7.50 -5.79 14.29
N LEU A 118 -6.74 -5.26 15.23
CA LEU A 118 -5.32 -5.55 15.41
C LEU A 118 -5.14 -6.83 16.26
N CYS A 119 -5.83 -7.88 15.86
CA CYS A 119 -5.88 -9.19 16.51
C CYS A 119 -4.63 -10.06 16.26
N GLY A 120 -3.63 -9.52 15.60
CA GLY A 120 -2.45 -10.26 15.15
C GLY A 120 -2.64 -10.97 13.82
N SER A 121 -1.54 -11.47 13.28
CA SER A 121 -1.56 -12.38 12.12
C SER A 121 -0.51 -13.46 12.22
N PHE A 122 -0.85 -14.66 11.77
CA PHE A 122 0.09 -15.76 11.62
C PHE A 122 0.39 -16.01 10.15
N HIS A 123 1.67 -16.08 9.82
CA HIS A 123 2.16 -16.35 8.46
C HIS A 123 2.80 -17.72 8.42
N GLN A 124 2.10 -18.68 7.84
CA GLN A 124 2.59 -20.03 7.65
C GLN A 124 3.75 -20.08 6.66
N ILE A 125 4.81 -20.76 7.02
CA ILE A 125 6.03 -20.92 6.22
C ILE A 125 6.30 -22.40 6.00
N THR A 126 6.39 -22.80 4.74
CA THR A 126 6.66 -24.20 4.36
C THR A 126 8.14 -24.57 4.36
N ASP A 127 9.04 -23.57 4.40
CA ASP A 127 10.49 -23.80 4.48
C ASP A 127 10.98 -23.77 5.94
N ALA A 128 11.13 -24.95 6.54
CA ALA A 128 11.60 -25.08 7.91
C ALA A 128 13.00 -24.49 8.15
N GLN A 129 13.86 -24.44 7.13
CA GLN A 129 15.18 -23.81 7.24
C GLN A 129 15.05 -22.28 7.34
N GLU A 130 14.06 -21.71 6.64
CA GLU A 130 13.74 -20.29 6.77
C GLU A 130 13.28 -19.95 8.17
N VAL A 131 12.38 -20.73 8.74
CA VAL A 131 11.90 -20.55 10.11
C VAL A 131 13.05 -20.61 11.11
N ALA A 132 13.93 -21.62 11.01
CA ALA A 132 15.05 -21.79 11.93
C ALA A 132 16.06 -20.62 11.85
N LEU A 133 16.36 -20.14 10.64
CA LEU A 133 17.28 -19.01 10.45
C LEU A 133 16.72 -17.73 11.05
N LEU A 134 15.48 -17.40 10.74
CA LEU A 134 14.86 -16.17 11.21
C LEU A 134 14.53 -16.21 12.70
N LYS A 135 14.26 -17.38 13.27
CA LYS A 135 14.11 -17.55 14.73
C LYS A 135 15.30 -16.98 15.50
N ASN A 136 16.52 -17.25 15.04
CA ASN A 136 17.72 -16.71 15.66
C ASN A 136 17.85 -15.18 15.48
N GLN A 137 17.36 -14.64 14.36
CA GLN A 137 17.39 -13.19 14.10
C GLN A 137 16.33 -12.41 14.88
N LEU A 138 15.26 -13.09 15.29
CA LEU A 138 14.16 -12.49 16.06
C LEU A 138 14.37 -12.52 17.57
N VAL A 139 15.48 -13.07 18.06
CA VAL A 139 15.79 -13.07 19.50
C VAL A 139 15.81 -11.63 20.04
N GLY A 140 14.92 -11.33 20.98
CA GLY A 140 14.76 -10.00 21.56
C GLY A 140 13.90 -9.02 20.74
N LEU A 141 13.25 -9.49 19.67
CA LEU A 141 12.35 -8.72 18.82
C LEU A 141 10.91 -9.30 18.81
N ASN A 142 10.48 -9.87 19.93
CA ASN A 142 9.17 -10.52 20.05
C ASN A 142 8.00 -9.56 19.88
N ASP A 143 8.22 -8.26 20.09
CA ASP A 143 7.27 -7.19 19.78
C ASP A 143 7.05 -7.00 18.28
N LEU A 144 7.97 -7.47 17.45
CA LEU A 144 7.86 -7.42 16.01
C LEU A 144 7.26 -8.70 15.45
N ALA A 145 7.88 -9.84 15.75
CA ALA A 145 7.43 -11.15 15.30
C ALA A 145 8.02 -12.27 16.16
N GLU A 146 7.31 -13.39 16.23
CA GLU A 146 7.72 -14.58 16.93
C GLU A 146 7.61 -15.81 16.01
N ALA A 147 8.64 -16.66 16.01
CA ALA A 147 8.61 -17.92 15.26
C ALA A 147 7.91 -18.98 16.10
N LEU A 148 6.83 -19.53 15.60
CA LEU A 148 5.98 -20.50 16.28
C LEU A 148 5.88 -21.81 15.48
N THR A 149 5.78 -22.92 16.19
CA THR A 149 5.30 -24.19 15.65
C THR A 149 3.81 -24.11 15.33
N ALA A 150 3.28 -25.05 14.56
CA ALA A 150 1.85 -25.14 14.30
C ALA A 150 1.01 -25.25 15.59
N GLN A 151 1.50 -26.01 16.57
CA GLN A 151 0.82 -26.18 17.85
C GLN A 151 0.83 -24.90 18.70
N GLU A 152 1.93 -24.17 18.74
CA GLU A 152 1.99 -22.87 19.44
C GLU A 152 1.10 -21.84 18.74
N ALA A 153 1.09 -21.80 17.41
CA ALA A 153 0.25 -20.90 16.61
C ALA A 153 -1.25 -21.11 16.87
N SER A 154 -1.67 -22.36 17.19
CA SER A 154 -3.09 -22.66 17.45
C SER A 154 -3.68 -21.88 18.61
N HIS A 155 -2.88 -21.50 19.61
CA HIS A 155 -3.35 -20.70 20.75
C HIS A 155 -3.78 -19.28 20.32
N TYR A 156 -3.06 -18.70 19.35
CA TYR A 156 -3.35 -17.38 18.82
C TYR A 156 -4.44 -17.41 17.76
N LEU A 157 -4.37 -18.42 16.86
CA LEU A 157 -5.31 -18.52 15.75
C LEU A 157 -6.69 -19.06 16.17
N GLY A 158 -6.78 -19.88 17.23
CA GLY A 158 -7.96 -20.69 17.52
C GLY A 158 -8.10 -21.91 16.60
N GLU A 159 -7.21 -22.06 15.63
CA GLU A 159 -7.13 -23.13 14.64
C GLU A 159 -5.70 -23.65 14.51
N THR A 160 -5.52 -24.93 14.21
CA THR A 160 -4.19 -25.52 14.04
C THR A 160 -3.80 -25.52 12.56
N PRO A 161 -2.83 -24.69 12.15
CA PRO A 161 -2.30 -24.71 10.79
C PRO A 161 -1.45 -25.98 10.55
N VAL A 162 -1.20 -26.34 9.29
CA VAL A 162 -0.41 -27.53 8.96
C VAL A 162 1.09 -27.34 9.22
N GLU A 163 1.58 -26.12 9.17
CA GLU A 163 3.00 -25.79 9.31
C GLU A 163 3.21 -24.66 10.33
N GLY A 164 4.42 -24.59 10.88
CA GLY A 164 4.87 -23.45 11.67
C GLY A 164 5.03 -22.18 10.84
N GLY A 165 5.43 -21.08 11.49
CA GLY A 165 5.60 -19.79 10.80
C GLY A 165 5.90 -18.66 11.75
N TYR A 166 5.44 -17.47 11.40
CA TYR A 166 5.65 -16.23 12.16
C TYR A 166 4.35 -15.65 12.64
N TRP A 167 4.30 -15.33 13.93
CA TRP A 167 3.27 -14.53 14.55
C TRP A 167 3.69 -13.06 14.58
N TYR A 168 2.82 -12.17 14.14
CA TYR A 168 2.99 -10.72 14.20
C TYR A 168 1.93 -10.12 15.12
N PRO A 169 2.29 -9.75 16.36
CA PRO A 169 1.32 -9.28 17.36
C PRO A 169 0.65 -7.95 16.99
N ASP A 170 1.37 -7.04 16.36
CA ASP A 170 0.88 -5.71 15.95
C ASP A 170 0.16 -5.72 14.59
N SER A 171 -0.05 -6.89 14.02
CA SER A 171 -0.78 -7.11 12.77
C SER A 171 -2.28 -7.28 13.03
N GLY A 172 -3.02 -7.55 11.96
CA GLY A 172 -4.45 -7.82 11.99
C GLY A 172 -5.08 -7.60 10.63
N TRP A 173 -6.35 -7.32 10.62
CA TRP A 173 -7.08 -6.98 9.41
C TRP A 173 -7.76 -5.62 9.53
N LEU A 174 -7.92 -4.94 8.41
CA LEU A 174 -8.64 -3.68 8.32
C LEU A 174 -9.56 -3.69 7.10
N ARG A 175 -10.59 -2.88 7.14
CA ARG A 175 -11.46 -2.57 6.02
C ARG A 175 -10.93 -1.33 5.31
N PRO A 176 -10.24 -1.48 4.15
CA PRO A 176 -9.63 -0.32 3.50
C PRO A 176 -10.60 0.81 3.16
N PRO A 177 -11.87 0.55 2.75
CA PRO A 177 -12.84 1.62 2.56
C PRO A 177 -13.12 2.45 3.81
N ALA A 178 -13.19 1.82 5.00
CA ALA A 178 -13.36 2.53 6.26
C ALA A 178 -12.14 3.39 6.61
N VAL A 179 -10.93 2.83 6.40
CA VAL A 179 -9.68 3.59 6.56
C VAL A 179 -9.66 4.81 5.63
N CYS A 180 -10.04 4.65 4.35
CA CYS A 180 -10.11 5.76 3.40
C CYS A 180 -11.10 6.82 3.85
N SER A 181 -12.29 6.42 4.32
CA SER A 181 -13.30 7.36 4.82
C SER A 181 -12.78 8.17 6.00
N ALA A 182 -12.24 7.49 7.02
CA ALA A 182 -11.70 8.14 8.21
C ALA A 182 -10.54 9.10 7.90
N MET A 183 -9.68 8.75 6.92
CA MET A 183 -8.58 9.63 6.49
C MET A 183 -9.03 10.90 5.79
N LEU A 184 -10.25 10.95 5.27
CA LEU A 184 -10.79 12.14 4.62
C LEU A 184 -11.54 13.08 5.59
N GLU A 185 -11.71 12.68 6.85
CA GLU A 185 -12.40 13.49 7.86
C GLU A 185 -11.53 14.65 8.36
N SER A 186 -11.44 15.69 7.55
CA SER A 186 -10.78 16.95 7.90
C SER A 186 -11.47 18.12 7.19
N PRO A 187 -11.67 19.26 7.87
CA PRO A 187 -12.24 20.46 7.22
C PRO A 187 -11.35 21.01 6.10
N LEU A 188 -10.08 20.60 6.03
CA LEU A 188 -9.14 20.99 4.98
C LEU A 188 -9.21 20.07 3.76
N ILE A 189 -9.99 18.99 3.80
CA ILE A 189 -10.13 18.02 2.71
C ILE A 189 -11.51 18.17 2.06
N LYS A 190 -11.52 18.38 0.76
CA LYS A 190 -12.71 18.29 -0.08
C LYS A 190 -12.60 17.03 -0.92
N PHE A 191 -13.59 16.17 -0.85
CA PHE A 191 -13.65 14.95 -1.65
C PHE A 191 -14.79 15.02 -2.67
N GLN A 192 -14.50 14.62 -3.89
CA GLN A 192 -15.46 14.50 -4.97
C GLN A 192 -15.27 13.16 -5.68
N GLN A 193 -16.26 12.32 -5.61
CA GLN A 193 -16.31 11.03 -6.30
C GLN A 193 -17.09 11.10 -7.61
N ASN A 194 -17.01 10.05 -8.41
CA ASN A 194 -17.76 9.91 -9.67
C ASN A 194 -17.47 11.05 -10.66
N CYS A 195 -16.23 11.56 -10.66
CA CYS A 195 -15.80 12.62 -11.58
C CYS A 195 -15.58 12.14 -13.02
N GLY A 196 -15.67 10.81 -13.25
CA GLY A 196 -15.26 10.21 -14.51
C GLY A 196 -13.76 10.36 -14.76
N LYS A 197 -13.36 10.26 -16.01
CA LYS A 197 -11.94 10.38 -16.38
C LYS A 197 -11.44 11.82 -16.13
N VAL A 198 -10.44 11.94 -15.26
CA VAL A 198 -9.77 13.20 -14.94
C VAL A 198 -8.50 13.36 -15.77
N VAL A 199 -8.31 14.56 -16.33
CA VAL A 199 -7.09 14.96 -17.03
C VAL A 199 -6.44 16.12 -16.27
N LEU A 200 -5.12 16.07 -16.10
CA LEU A 200 -4.34 17.14 -15.49
C LEU A 200 -3.78 18.07 -16.58
N LYS A 201 -3.95 19.37 -16.39
CA LYS A 201 -3.38 20.40 -17.26
C LYS A 201 -2.51 21.37 -16.42
N PRO A 202 -1.29 21.67 -16.85
CA PRO A 202 -0.52 22.76 -16.23
C PRO A 202 -1.17 24.10 -16.56
N LEU A 203 -1.25 24.97 -15.56
CA LEU A 203 -1.80 26.32 -15.67
C LEU A 203 -0.83 27.30 -14.98
N GLU A 204 0.08 27.92 -15.75
CA GLU A 204 1.17 28.76 -15.23
C GLU A 204 1.96 28.05 -14.11
N GLU A 205 1.80 28.49 -12.86
CA GLU A 205 2.45 27.89 -11.67
C GLU A 205 1.52 26.90 -10.93
N GLN A 206 0.40 26.51 -11.50
CA GLN A 206 -0.61 25.67 -10.89
C GLN A 206 -0.95 24.45 -11.75
N TRP A 207 -1.75 23.55 -11.19
CA TRP A 207 -2.35 22.44 -11.89
C TRP A 207 -3.86 22.52 -11.84
N GLN A 208 -4.50 22.24 -12.97
CA GLN A 208 -5.95 22.15 -13.12
C GLN A 208 -6.35 20.71 -13.47
N ALA A 209 -7.32 20.19 -12.74
CA ALA A 209 -8.05 18.98 -13.14
C ALA A 209 -9.27 19.34 -13.97
N ILE A 210 -9.46 18.65 -15.06
CA ILE A 210 -10.64 18.78 -15.92
C ILE A 210 -11.27 17.39 -16.16
N ASN A 211 -12.57 17.38 -16.40
CA ASN A 211 -13.29 16.18 -16.83
C ASN A 211 -13.19 15.96 -18.36
N SER A 212 -13.83 14.89 -18.86
CA SER A 212 -13.92 14.59 -20.30
C SER A 212 -14.56 15.69 -21.15
N ASP A 213 -15.40 16.52 -20.55
CA ASP A 213 -16.09 17.63 -21.21
C ASP A 213 -15.30 18.94 -21.16
N ASN A 214 -14.03 18.88 -20.77
CA ASN A 214 -13.15 20.03 -20.55
C ASN A 214 -13.61 21.02 -19.46
N GLN A 215 -14.51 20.62 -18.58
CA GLN A 215 -14.94 21.44 -17.45
C GLN A 215 -13.90 21.35 -16.33
N ALA A 216 -13.56 22.49 -15.75
CA ALA A 216 -12.65 22.56 -14.61
C ALA A 216 -13.33 21.95 -13.36
N LEU A 217 -12.68 20.96 -12.76
CA LEU A 217 -13.10 20.34 -11.51
C LEU A 217 -12.44 21.03 -10.31
N ALA A 218 -11.12 21.25 -10.38
CA ALA A 218 -10.35 21.89 -9.33
C ALA A 218 -9.05 22.49 -9.88
N THR A 219 -8.49 23.45 -9.13
CA THR A 219 -7.17 24.04 -9.39
C THR A 219 -6.39 24.15 -8.09
N ALA A 220 -5.11 23.76 -8.11
CA ALA A 220 -4.23 23.77 -6.94
C ALA A 220 -2.78 24.10 -7.32
N ASP A 221 -1.97 24.43 -6.31
CA ASP A 221 -0.56 24.77 -6.49
C ASP A 221 0.28 23.54 -6.88
N ILE A 222 -0.17 22.34 -6.48
CA ILE A 222 0.46 21.08 -6.82
C ILE A 222 -0.61 20.03 -7.17
N ALA A 223 -0.23 19.04 -7.97
CA ALA A 223 -1.04 17.84 -8.25
C ALA A 223 -0.29 16.58 -7.89
N ILE A 224 -1.01 15.59 -7.38
CA ILE A 224 -0.47 14.28 -7.01
C ILE A 224 -1.32 13.17 -7.64
N ILE A 225 -0.68 12.29 -8.39
CA ILE A 225 -1.32 11.15 -9.03
C ILE A 225 -1.25 9.94 -8.08
N CYS A 226 -2.43 9.46 -7.64
CA CYS A 226 -2.60 8.34 -6.71
C CYS A 226 -3.53 7.25 -7.27
N SER A 227 -3.59 7.11 -8.60
CA SER A 227 -4.61 6.35 -9.34
C SER A 227 -4.20 4.88 -9.61
N GLY A 228 -3.34 4.29 -8.79
CA GLY A 228 -2.90 2.90 -8.96
C GLY A 228 -2.37 2.65 -10.38
N ALA A 229 -2.84 1.59 -11.06
CA ALA A 229 -2.42 1.28 -12.43
C ALA A 229 -2.81 2.36 -13.44
N SER A 230 -3.92 3.06 -13.21
CA SER A 230 -4.35 4.18 -14.05
C SER A 230 -3.42 5.39 -13.98
N SER A 231 -2.43 5.41 -13.07
CA SER A 231 -1.37 6.42 -13.07
C SER A 231 -0.58 6.47 -14.38
N ALA A 232 -0.51 5.37 -15.13
CA ALA A 232 0.10 5.33 -16.45
C ALA A 232 -0.76 5.96 -17.56
N SER A 233 -1.98 6.41 -17.29
CA SER A 233 -2.84 7.06 -18.28
C SER A 233 -2.59 8.56 -18.45
N PHE A 234 -1.82 9.18 -17.55
CA PHE A 234 -1.47 10.59 -17.63
C PHE A 234 -0.24 10.79 -18.52
N THR A 235 -0.21 11.90 -19.26
CA THR A 235 0.83 12.22 -20.22
C THR A 235 2.24 12.17 -19.60
N GLU A 236 2.38 12.72 -18.39
CA GLU A 236 3.68 12.83 -17.70
C GLU A 236 4.16 11.51 -17.12
N THR A 237 3.26 10.54 -16.92
CA THR A 237 3.54 9.27 -16.24
C THR A 237 3.28 8.03 -17.09
N GLY A 238 2.85 8.19 -18.35
CA GLY A 238 2.54 7.09 -19.28
C GLY A 238 3.70 6.12 -19.59
N TRP A 239 4.91 6.51 -19.24
CA TRP A 239 6.12 5.71 -19.41
C TRP A 239 6.47 4.84 -18.20
N LEU A 240 5.75 4.97 -17.09
CA LEU A 240 6.00 4.18 -15.89
C LEU A 240 5.72 2.69 -16.14
N PRO A 241 6.63 1.80 -15.72
CA PRO A 241 6.51 0.36 -15.96
C PRO A 241 5.56 -0.29 -14.94
N LEU A 242 4.32 0.21 -14.88
CA LEU A 242 3.31 -0.30 -13.97
C LEU A 242 2.67 -1.58 -14.50
N GLN A 243 2.44 -2.53 -13.60
CA GLN A 243 1.76 -3.78 -13.88
C GLN A 243 0.44 -3.83 -13.12
N SER A 244 -0.65 -4.09 -13.86
CA SER A 244 -1.95 -4.41 -13.26
C SER A 244 -2.05 -5.92 -13.04
N ILE A 245 -2.32 -6.32 -11.80
CA ILE A 245 -2.38 -7.72 -11.39
C ILE A 245 -3.76 -7.98 -10.82
N ARG A 246 -4.58 -8.71 -11.56
CA ARG A 246 -5.91 -9.11 -11.15
C ARG A 246 -5.84 -10.05 -9.94
N GLY A 247 -6.76 -9.86 -9.00
CA GLY A 247 -6.97 -10.75 -7.87
C GLY A 247 -8.42 -10.78 -7.46
N GLN A 248 -8.94 -11.98 -7.24
CA GLN A 248 -10.28 -12.21 -6.73
C GLN A 248 -10.22 -12.68 -5.30
N THR A 249 -11.00 -12.04 -4.43
CA THR A 249 -11.32 -12.53 -3.10
C THR A 249 -12.66 -13.25 -3.12
N SER A 250 -12.87 -14.14 -2.16
CA SER A 250 -14.11 -14.87 -1.98
C SER A 250 -14.65 -14.63 -0.58
N TYR A 251 -15.96 -14.63 -0.43
CA TYR A 251 -16.62 -14.49 0.87
C TYR A 251 -17.14 -15.85 1.33
N LEU A 252 -16.61 -16.31 2.45
CA LEU A 252 -16.93 -17.57 3.07
C LEU A 252 -17.91 -17.33 4.23
N PRO A 253 -19.13 -17.87 4.23
CA PRO A 253 -20.01 -17.79 5.38
C PRO A 253 -19.36 -18.41 6.62
N ALA A 254 -19.47 -17.72 7.75
CA ALA A 254 -19.00 -18.26 9.02
C ALA A 254 -19.95 -19.36 9.50
N SER A 255 -19.39 -20.45 10.00
CA SER A 255 -20.10 -21.58 10.62
C SER A 255 -19.57 -21.84 12.03
N GLU A 256 -20.20 -22.75 12.77
CA GLU A 256 -19.69 -23.16 14.07
C GLU A 256 -18.25 -23.69 14.00
N ALA A 257 -17.89 -24.34 12.88
CA ALA A 257 -16.55 -24.88 12.66
C ALA A 257 -15.50 -23.82 12.31
N THR A 258 -15.92 -22.65 11.77
CA THR A 258 -14.97 -21.62 11.29
C THR A 258 -14.90 -20.38 12.15
N GLN A 259 -15.90 -20.14 13.00
CA GLN A 259 -15.96 -18.96 13.90
C GLN A 259 -14.89 -18.92 14.98
N SER A 260 -14.18 -20.04 15.21
CA SER A 260 -13.06 -20.14 16.16
C SER A 260 -11.82 -19.39 15.72
N LEU A 261 -11.70 -18.98 14.44
CA LEU A 261 -10.57 -18.22 13.94
C LEU A 261 -10.53 -16.82 14.58
N LYS A 262 -9.46 -16.55 15.36
CA LYS A 262 -9.30 -15.34 16.18
C LYS A 262 -8.38 -14.28 15.57
N ALA A 263 -7.50 -14.67 14.66
CA ALA A 263 -6.50 -13.79 14.07
C ALA A 263 -6.41 -13.98 12.54
N ALA A 264 -5.82 -13.02 11.85
CA ALA A 264 -5.58 -13.16 10.42
C ALA A 264 -4.57 -14.28 10.14
N PHE A 265 -4.87 -15.14 9.19
CA PHE A 265 -4.01 -16.24 8.81
C PHE A 265 -3.56 -16.11 7.35
N CYS A 266 -2.26 -15.99 7.15
CA CYS A 266 -1.61 -15.93 5.84
C CYS A 266 -0.93 -17.26 5.51
N HIS A 267 -1.29 -17.80 4.37
CA HIS A 267 -0.72 -19.04 3.82
C HIS A 267 -0.36 -18.81 2.34
N ARG A 268 -0.66 -19.69 1.40
CA ARG A 268 -0.61 -19.40 -0.05
C ARG A 268 -1.67 -18.39 -0.50
N GLY A 269 -2.58 -18.05 0.39
CA GLY A 269 -3.57 -17.00 0.34
C GLY A 269 -3.64 -16.33 1.71
N TYR A 270 -4.84 -15.91 2.11
CA TYR A 270 -5.12 -15.43 3.45
C TYR A 270 -6.58 -15.67 3.82
N ILE A 271 -6.86 -15.66 5.11
CA ILE A 271 -8.20 -15.57 5.68
C ILE A 271 -8.17 -14.64 6.90
N SER A 272 -9.22 -13.88 7.09
CA SER A 272 -9.43 -13.03 8.27
C SER A 272 -10.54 -13.60 9.17
N PRO A 273 -10.55 -13.28 10.47
CA PRO A 273 -11.69 -13.57 11.35
C PRO A 273 -13.00 -13.10 10.73
N ALA A 274 -14.09 -13.75 11.10
CA ALA A 274 -15.40 -13.42 10.57
C ALA A 274 -15.80 -11.98 10.92
N ARG A 275 -16.29 -11.25 9.92
CA ARG A 275 -16.94 -9.96 10.03
C ARG A 275 -18.36 -10.10 9.49
N GLU A 276 -19.37 -9.67 10.23
CA GLU A 276 -20.78 -9.77 9.80
C GLU A 276 -21.14 -11.18 9.28
N SER A 277 -20.73 -12.19 10.03
CA SER A 277 -20.94 -13.62 9.70
C SER A 277 -20.28 -14.11 8.41
N ARG A 278 -19.23 -13.45 7.93
CA ARG A 278 -18.46 -13.87 6.74
C ARG A 278 -16.96 -13.69 6.96
N HIS A 279 -16.17 -14.63 6.45
CA HIS A 279 -14.74 -14.48 6.29
C HIS A 279 -14.41 -13.98 4.88
N CYS A 280 -13.39 -13.14 4.76
CA CYS A 280 -12.78 -12.83 3.48
C CYS A 280 -11.57 -13.73 3.26
N ILE A 281 -11.58 -14.52 2.19
CA ILE A 281 -10.48 -15.39 1.80
C ILE A 281 -9.91 -14.96 0.46
N GLY A 282 -8.64 -15.18 0.25
CA GLY A 282 -8.02 -14.82 -1.02
C GLY A 282 -6.50 -14.85 -1.03
N ALA A 283 -5.95 -14.44 -2.09
CA ALA A 283 -6.60 -14.08 -3.33
C ALA A 283 -5.96 -14.82 -4.49
N SER A 284 -6.67 -14.88 -5.59
CA SER A 284 -6.08 -15.29 -6.85
C SER A 284 -5.02 -14.27 -7.31
N PHE A 285 -4.21 -14.68 -8.27
CA PHE A 285 -3.13 -13.84 -8.81
C PHE A 285 -2.99 -14.09 -10.32
N LYS A 286 -3.56 -13.21 -11.13
CA LYS A 286 -3.57 -13.36 -12.59
C LYS A 286 -2.91 -12.16 -13.25
N LEU A 287 -1.80 -12.41 -13.94
CA LEU A 287 -1.10 -11.42 -14.76
C LEU A 287 -1.83 -11.26 -16.10
N ARG A 288 -1.84 -10.02 -16.62
CA ARG A 288 -2.39 -9.70 -17.96
C ARG A 288 -3.87 -10.07 -18.13
N ASP A 289 -4.62 -10.13 -17.06
CA ASP A 289 -6.06 -10.35 -17.06
C ASP A 289 -6.74 -9.07 -16.54
N ASN A 290 -7.59 -8.47 -17.36
CA ASN A 290 -8.28 -7.21 -17.07
C ASN A 290 -9.80 -7.40 -16.85
N SER A 291 -10.28 -8.64 -16.76
CA SER A 291 -11.71 -8.90 -16.52
C SER A 291 -12.11 -8.50 -15.10
N MET A 292 -13.23 -7.83 -14.97
CA MET A 292 -13.88 -7.49 -13.70
C MET A 292 -14.85 -8.58 -13.22
N GLU A 293 -15.07 -9.61 -14.01
CA GLU A 293 -16.01 -10.68 -13.68
C GLU A 293 -15.51 -11.52 -12.52
N VAL A 294 -16.38 -11.81 -11.57
CA VAL A 294 -16.14 -12.79 -10.53
C VAL A 294 -16.26 -14.18 -11.16
N ARG A 295 -15.29 -15.05 -10.92
CA ARG A 295 -15.18 -16.36 -11.57
C ARG A 295 -15.23 -17.50 -10.56
N PRO A 296 -16.07 -18.50 -10.79
CA PRO A 296 -16.14 -19.69 -9.92
C PRO A 296 -14.81 -20.45 -9.78
N GLU A 297 -13.99 -20.48 -10.84
CA GLU A 297 -12.70 -21.16 -10.81
C GLU A 297 -11.74 -20.51 -9.80
N GLU A 298 -11.84 -19.19 -9.64
CA GLU A 298 -11.01 -18.47 -8.66
C GLU A 298 -11.55 -18.62 -7.23
N HIS A 299 -12.85 -18.81 -7.07
CA HIS A 299 -13.41 -19.24 -5.78
C HIS A 299 -12.88 -20.63 -5.41
N ARG A 300 -12.88 -21.57 -6.34
CA ARG A 300 -12.34 -22.92 -6.14
C ARG A 300 -10.86 -22.87 -5.78
N GLU A 301 -10.06 -22.08 -6.51
CA GLU A 301 -8.64 -21.87 -6.19
C GLU A 301 -8.42 -21.34 -4.76
N ASN A 302 -9.24 -20.40 -4.31
CA ASN A 302 -9.14 -19.84 -2.96
C ASN A 302 -9.55 -20.86 -1.88
N LEU A 303 -10.59 -21.66 -2.12
CA LEU A 303 -11.02 -22.73 -1.21
C LEU A 303 -9.97 -23.84 -1.11
N GLU A 304 -9.39 -24.27 -2.23
CA GLU A 304 -8.33 -25.29 -2.26
C GLU A 304 -7.09 -24.86 -1.47
N LYS A 305 -6.68 -23.58 -1.61
CA LYS A 305 -5.56 -23.01 -0.82
C LYS A 305 -5.85 -23.03 0.66
N LEU A 306 -7.09 -22.70 1.05
CA LEU A 306 -7.52 -22.70 2.44
C LEU A 306 -7.60 -24.12 3.01
N ALA A 307 -8.22 -25.05 2.29
CA ALA A 307 -8.30 -26.46 2.69
C ALA A 307 -6.91 -27.10 2.89
N ALA A 308 -5.94 -26.74 2.04
CA ALA A 308 -4.57 -27.21 2.19
C ALA A 308 -3.87 -26.64 3.45
N ALA A 309 -4.28 -25.46 3.93
CA ALA A 309 -3.69 -24.81 5.11
C ALA A 309 -4.42 -25.16 6.42
N LEU A 310 -5.73 -25.44 6.35
CA LEU A 310 -6.60 -25.84 7.46
C LEU A 310 -7.41 -27.09 7.05
N PRO A 311 -6.81 -28.28 6.99
CA PRO A 311 -7.50 -29.49 6.54
C PRO A 311 -8.72 -29.85 7.37
N GLN A 312 -8.77 -29.47 8.65
CA GLN A 312 -9.91 -29.68 9.53
C GLN A 312 -11.18 -28.95 9.06
N TRP A 313 -11.06 -27.96 8.16
CA TRP A 313 -12.19 -27.25 7.57
C TRP A 313 -12.67 -27.86 6.25
N SER A 314 -12.00 -28.89 5.72
CA SER A 314 -12.30 -29.44 4.38
C SER A 314 -13.77 -29.86 4.24
N SER A 315 -14.35 -30.51 5.25
CA SER A 315 -15.76 -30.91 5.22
C SER A 315 -16.76 -29.75 5.17
N GLU A 316 -16.39 -28.58 5.70
CA GLU A 316 -17.22 -27.37 5.61
C GLU A 316 -17.04 -26.71 4.23
N LEU A 317 -15.80 -26.65 3.74
CA LEU A 317 -15.49 -26.04 2.46
C LEU A 317 -16.08 -26.82 1.28
N GLU A 318 -16.16 -28.15 1.37
CA GLU A 318 -16.78 -29.02 0.36
C GLU A 318 -18.29 -28.82 0.20
N LYS A 319 -18.97 -28.26 1.22
CA LYS A 319 -20.40 -27.95 1.13
C LYS A 319 -20.72 -26.70 0.30
N LEU A 320 -19.70 -25.90 0.01
CA LEU A 320 -19.87 -24.64 -0.71
C LEU A 320 -19.92 -24.90 -2.22
N ASP A 321 -20.81 -24.20 -2.87
CA ASP A 321 -20.92 -24.20 -4.32
C ASP A 321 -20.20 -22.94 -4.89
N PRO A 322 -19.03 -23.10 -5.53
CA PRO A 322 -18.28 -21.96 -6.08
C PRO A 322 -19.08 -21.11 -7.08
N GLU A 323 -20.10 -21.71 -7.73
CA GLU A 323 -20.95 -20.96 -8.68
C GLU A 323 -21.90 -19.96 -7.98
N LYS A 324 -22.12 -20.13 -6.68
CA LYS A 324 -23.01 -19.28 -5.87
C LYS A 324 -22.26 -18.38 -4.88
N MET A 325 -20.93 -18.52 -4.82
CA MET A 325 -20.14 -17.72 -3.90
C MET A 325 -20.07 -16.25 -4.35
N GLU A 326 -20.20 -15.37 -3.39
CA GLU A 326 -19.89 -13.95 -3.58
C GLU A 326 -18.39 -13.69 -3.48
N GLY A 327 -17.95 -12.64 -4.13
CA GLY A 327 -16.55 -12.23 -4.08
C GLY A 327 -16.34 -10.87 -4.73
N ARG A 328 -15.08 -10.44 -4.78
CA ARG A 328 -14.69 -9.19 -5.37
C ARG A 328 -13.43 -9.32 -6.19
N VAL A 329 -13.39 -8.64 -7.32
CA VAL A 329 -12.20 -8.48 -8.15
C VAL A 329 -11.57 -7.13 -7.87
N GLY A 330 -10.25 -7.09 -7.80
CA GLY A 330 -9.48 -5.86 -7.73
C GLY A 330 -8.14 -6.01 -8.46
N PHE A 331 -7.58 -4.87 -8.87
CA PHE A 331 -6.31 -4.83 -9.61
C PHE A 331 -5.22 -4.22 -8.76
N ARG A 332 -4.28 -5.04 -8.31
CA ARG A 332 -3.06 -4.56 -7.64
C ARG A 332 -2.17 -3.86 -8.67
N CYS A 333 -1.68 -2.70 -8.32
CA CYS A 333 -0.67 -2.01 -9.12
C CYS A 333 0.72 -2.31 -8.55
N ALA A 334 1.60 -2.88 -9.35
CA ALA A 334 2.97 -3.20 -8.96
C ALA A 334 4.00 -2.57 -9.91
N SER A 335 5.16 -2.23 -9.37
CA SER A 335 6.40 -1.94 -10.09
C SER A 335 7.15 -3.24 -10.40
N PRO A 336 8.17 -3.20 -11.28
CA PRO A 336 8.99 -4.38 -11.58
C PRO A 336 9.75 -4.96 -10.38
N ASP A 337 10.11 -4.12 -9.41
CA ASP A 337 10.82 -4.48 -8.18
C ASP A 337 9.90 -4.63 -6.95
N TYR A 338 8.58 -4.47 -7.14
CA TYR A 338 7.56 -4.53 -6.10
C TYR A 338 7.69 -3.46 -5.01
N LEU A 339 8.46 -2.38 -5.25
CA LEU A 339 8.52 -1.21 -4.41
C LEU A 339 7.52 -0.15 -4.85
N PRO A 340 6.91 0.61 -3.92
CA PRO A 340 6.10 1.76 -4.28
C PRO A 340 6.93 2.82 -5.02
N MET A 341 6.31 3.49 -5.97
CA MET A 341 6.88 4.66 -6.62
C MET A 341 6.32 5.91 -5.96
N VAL A 342 7.18 6.67 -5.27
CA VAL A 342 6.78 7.84 -4.46
C VAL A 342 7.74 8.99 -4.71
N GLY A 343 7.21 10.17 -5.06
CA GLY A 343 8.07 11.36 -5.24
C GLY A 343 7.59 12.32 -6.33
N ALA A 344 8.48 13.24 -6.70
CA ALA A 344 8.24 14.17 -7.81
C ALA A 344 8.31 13.41 -9.15
N VAL A 345 7.47 13.78 -10.11
CA VAL A 345 7.44 13.15 -11.43
C VAL A 345 8.61 13.65 -12.28
N PRO A 346 9.53 12.78 -12.74
CA PRO A 346 10.65 13.20 -13.58
C PRO A 346 10.21 13.57 -15.00
N LYS A 347 10.84 14.61 -15.57
CA LYS A 347 10.76 14.89 -17.01
C LYS A 347 11.57 13.83 -17.74
N ARG A 348 10.90 12.78 -18.21
CA ARG A 348 11.53 11.57 -18.74
C ARG A 348 12.68 11.85 -19.73
N GLN A 349 12.44 12.67 -20.76
CA GLN A 349 13.46 12.92 -21.78
C GLN A 349 14.66 13.64 -21.20
N ALA A 350 14.45 14.68 -20.38
CA ALA A 350 15.54 15.42 -19.74
C ALA A 350 16.38 14.52 -18.81
N PHE A 351 15.75 13.57 -18.11
CA PHE A 351 16.46 12.56 -17.32
C PHE A 351 17.33 11.65 -18.20
N LEU A 352 16.77 11.10 -19.28
CA LEU A 352 17.50 10.23 -20.20
C LEU A 352 18.70 10.93 -20.83
N ASP A 353 18.55 12.21 -21.17
CA ASP A 353 19.62 13.00 -21.76
C ASP A 353 20.72 13.30 -20.74
N SER A 354 20.34 13.78 -19.55
CA SER A 354 21.28 14.13 -18.48
C SER A 354 22.11 12.92 -18.02
N TYR A 355 21.49 11.75 -17.93
CA TYR A 355 22.12 10.54 -17.41
C TYR A 355 22.46 9.50 -18.47
N SER A 356 22.49 9.89 -19.74
CA SER A 356 22.79 9.01 -20.88
C SER A 356 24.15 8.30 -20.76
N GLY A 357 25.13 8.93 -20.11
CA GLY A 357 26.46 8.35 -19.88
C GLY A 357 26.45 7.08 -19.03
N LEU A 358 25.48 6.93 -18.11
CA LEU A 358 25.35 5.74 -17.26
C LEU A 358 25.08 4.46 -18.04
N ARG A 359 24.53 4.55 -19.26
CA ARG A 359 24.35 3.39 -20.16
C ARG A 359 25.67 2.76 -20.60
N LYS A 360 26.74 3.58 -20.68
CA LYS A 360 28.08 3.14 -21.08
C LYS A 360 28.95 2.80 -19.86
N ASN A 361 28.82 3.57 -18.81
CA ASN A 361 29.58 3.40 -17.59
C ASN A 361 28.70 3.68 -16.36
N ALA A 362 28.17 2.63 -15.73
CA ALA A 362 27.32 2.72 -14.54
C ALA A 362 28.01 3.38 -13.32
N ARG A 363 29.35 3.49 -13.33
CA ARG A 363 30.14 4.15 -12.27
C ARG A 363 30.45 5.61 -12.58
N GLN A 364 29.96 6.16 -13.70
CA GLN A 364 30.18 7.55 -14.04
C GLN A 364 29.48 8.46 -13.03
N VAL A 365 30.24 9.37 -12.42
CA VAL A 365 29.67 10.42 -11.59
C VAL A 365 29.11 11.52 -12.47
N ILE A 366 27.82 11.81 -12.35
CA ILE A 366 27.14 12.88 -13.09
C ILE A 366 26.60 13.86 -12.04
N PRO A 367 27.28 14.98 -11.75
CA PRO A 367 26.92 15.89 -10.67
C PRO A 367 25.78 16.85 -11.07
N GLN A 368 24.73 16.30 -11.64
CA GLN A 368 23.55 17.04 -12.05
C GLN A 368 22.32 16.48 -11.34
N ARG A 369 21.47 17.39 -10.85
CA ARG A 369 20.17 16.99 -10.26
C ARG A 369 19.22 16.52 -11.35
N GLY A 370 18.34 15.62 -11.01
CA GLY A 370 17.23 15.25 -11.88
C GLY A 370 16.33 16.43 -12.21
N VAL A 371 15.79 16.43 -13.41
CA VAL A 371 14.83 17.45 -13.87
C VAL A 371 13.42 16.88 -13.71
N PHE A 372 12.60 17.53 -12.89
CA PHE A 372 11.25 17.09 -12.56
C PHE A 372 10.18 18.02 -13.16
N VAL A 373 8.97 17.50 -13.32
CA VAL A 373 7.80 18.30 -13.70
C VAL A 373 7.42 19.18 -12.50
N PRO A 374 7.39 20.53 -12.65
CA PRO A 374 7.11 21.41 -11.53
C PRO A 374 5.73 21.14 -10.91
N GLY A 375 5.67 21.00 -9.59
CA GLY A 375 4.43 20.84 -8.84
C GLY A 375 3.68 19.52 -9.09
N LEU A 376 4.25 18.56 -9.82
CA LEU A 376 3.63 17.25 -10.07
C LEU A 376 4.34 16.15 -9.29
N TYR A 377 3.55 15.37 -8.56
CA TYR A 377 4.00 14.27 -7.72
C TYR A 377 3.21 12.99 -8.00
N LEU A 378 3.70 11.88 -7.47
CA LEU A 378 3.13 10.55 -7.65
C LEU A 378 3.28 9.72 -6.38
N THR A 379 2.29 8.90 -6.06
CA THR A 379 2.40 7.75 -5.16
C THR A 379 1.55 6.60 -5.71
N THR A 380 2.20 5.51 -6.12
CA THR A 380 1.56 4.36 -6.77
C THR A 380 2.37 3.08 -6.59
N ALA A 381 1.94 1.99 -7.18
CA ALA A 381 2.62 0.68 -7.18
C ALA A 381 2.76 0.03 -5.79
N HIS A 382 1.80 0.23 -4.89
CA HIS A 382 1.79 -0.36 -3.55
C HIS A 382 1.50 -1.87 -3.53
N GLY A 383 1.20 -2.48 -4.66
CA GLY A 383 0.98 -3.92 -4.82
C GLY A 383 -0.17 -4.41 -3.95
N SER A 384 0.09 -5.49 -3.19
CA SER A 384 -0.85 -6.07 -2.23
C SER A 384 -0.69 -5.53 -0.80
N ARG A 385 0.19 -4.53 -0.59
CA ARG A 385 0.56 -4.03 0.74
C ARG A 385 0.12 -2.58 0.97
N GLY A 386 -0.99 -2.16 0.35
CA GLY A 386 -1.49 -0.80 0.47
C GLY A 386 -1.67 -0.36 1.93
N LEU A 387 -2.29 -1.18 2.77
CA LEU A 387 -2.46 -0.88 4.21
C LEU A 387 -1.12 -0.67 4.93
N THR A 388 -0.08 -1.40 4.54
CA THR A 388 1.25 -1.27 5.17
C THR A 388 2.05 -0.09 4.62
N SER A 389 2.03 0.12 3.31
CA SER A 389 3.00 1.02 2.66
C SER A 389 2.47 2.43 2.40
N THR A 390 1.14 2.61 2.27
CA THR A 390 0.61 3.94 1.91
C THR A 390 0.75 4.98 3.03
N PRO A 391 0.61 4.65 4.34
CA PRO A 391 0.80 5.65 5.39
C PRO A 391 2.24 6.18 5.43
N MET A 392 3.25 5.31 5.38
CA MET A 392 4.65 5.73 5.35
C MET A 392 5.00 6.49 4.07
N ALA A 393 4.51 6.03 2.92
CA ALA A 393 4.69 6.71 1.64
C ALA A 393 4.07 8.11 1.65
N ALA A 394 2.92 8.28 2.29
CA ALA A 394 2.28 9.59 2.48
C ALA A 394 3.14 10.53 3.31
N GLU A 395 3.73 10.05 4.41
CA GLU A 395 4.64 10.85 5.24
C GLU A 395 5.92 11.23 4.49
N VAL A 396 6.52 10.30 3.74
CA VAL A 396 7.68 10.59 2.88
C VAL A 396 7.36 11.69 1.89
N LEU A 397 6.23 11.57 1.18
CA LEU A 397 5.86 12.55 0.17
C LEU A 397 5.44 13.89 0.76
N ALA A 398 4.66 13.90 1.84
CA ALA A 398 4.25 15.11 2.53
C ALA A 398 5.46 15.86 3.11
N SER A 399 6.42 15.18 3.70
CA SER A 399 7.67 15.75 4.19
C SER A 399 8.50 16.36 3.05
N LEU A 400 8.58 15.68 1.91
CA LEU A 400 9.23 16.20 0.71
C LEU A 400 8.59 17.51 0.24
N ILE A 401 7.26 17.52 0.11
CA ILE A 401 6.47 18.69 -0.33
C ILE A 401 6.60 19.84 0.66
N CYS A 402 6.55 19.57 1.96
CA CYS A 402 6.61 20.58 3.01
C CYS A 402 8.03 20.98 3.43
N LYS A 403 9.08 20.39 2.84
CA LYS A 403 10.49 20.61 3.16
C LYS A 403 10.86 20.21 4.60
N GLU A 404 10.19 19.22 5.13
CA GLU A 404 10.47 18.65 6.44
C GLU A 404 11.54 17.55 6.33
N PRO A 405 12.19 17.18 7.43
CA PRO A 405 12.99 15.96 7.47
C PRO A 405 12.13 14.74 7.09
N GLY A 406 12.64 13.88 6.22
CA GLY A 406 11.94 12.64 5.86
C GLY A 406 11.87 11.66 7.03
N PRO A 407 10.84 10.81 7.10
CA PRO A 407 10.70 9.79 8.13
C PRO A 407 11.64 8.59 7.93
N LEU A 408 12.21 8.45 6.75
CA LEU A 408 13.15 7.38 6.38
C LEU A 408 14.57 7.93 6.21
N SER A 409 15.57 7.06 6.45
CA SER A 409 16.95 7.35 6.05
C SER A 409 17.04 7.44 4.53
N ARG A 410 18.07 8.10 4.03
CA ARG A 410 18.29 8.24 2.59
C ARG A 410 18.84 6.95 1.95
N GLU A 411 19.38 6.08 2.76
CA GLU A 411 19.85 4.76 2.37
C GLU A 411 18.67 3.80 2.23
#